data_184e69732653300159584c3af78b047a
#
_entry.id   184e69732653300159584c3af78b047a
#
_cell.length_a   1.000
_cell.length_b   1.000
_cell.length_c   1.000
_cell.angle_alpha   90.00
_cell.angle_beta   90.00
_cell.angle_gamma   90.00
#
_symmetry.space_group_name_H-M   'P 1'
#
loop_
_entity.id
_entity.type
_entity.pdbx_description
1 polymer ?
#
loop_
_entity_poly.entity_id
_entity_poly.type
_entity_poly.pdbx_seq_one_letter_code
_entity_poly.pdbx_strand_id
1 'polypeptide(L)'
;MGDPKYPRKVWRKPKRPLNYELKMDELQTLGTFGLRTKRELWKAHTELSRVRQQARSLLALTQKVRAEKEPILLKSLSRIGLIANDATLDDVLNLKPTDLLARRLQTIVSNKLGFKTPYQARQAVIHGHIMVGDRKVDIPSYT
;
A
#
# COMPACT_ATOMS: atom_id res chain seq x y z
N MET A 1 -32.80 2.16 -13.87
CA MET A 1 -31.67 1.19 -13.91
C MET A 1 -30.41 1.89 -13.43
N GLY A 2 -29.67 1.34 -12.45
CA GLY A 2 -28.42 1.92 -11.99
C GLY A 2 -27.24 1.44 -12.85
N ASP A 3 -26.12 2.16 -12.79
CA ASP A 3 -24.88 1.77 -13.44
C ASP A 3 -24.39 0.41 -12.96
N PRO A 4 -23.73 -0.40 -13.83
CA PRO A 4 -23.18 -1.69 -13.42
C PRO A 4 -22.18 -1.51 -12.27
N LYS A 5 -22.36 -2.29 -11.19
CA LYS A 5 -21.53 -2.24 -9.98
C LYS A 5 -20.21 -3.00 -10.17
N TYR A 6 -19.50 -2.73 -11.26
CA TYR A 6 -18.16 -3.31 -11.45
C TYR A 6 -17.12 -2.52 -10.67
N PRO A 7 -16.15 -3.20 -10.04
CA PRO A 7 -15.06 -2.51 -9.38
C PRO A 7 -14.27 -1.69 -10.42
N ARG A 8 -14.15 -0.39 -10.19
CA ARG A 8 -13.35 0.49 -11.05
C ARG A 8 -11.89 0.05 -11.00
N LYS A 9 -11.20 0.21 -12.13
CA LYS A 9 -9.76 -0.03 -12.20
C LYS A 9 -9.01 0.86 -11.21
N VAL A 10 -8.41 0.25 -10.19
CA VAL A 10 -7.77 0.93 -9.06
C VAL A 10 -6.27 1.16 -9.30
N TRP A 11 -5.73 0.72 -10.43
CA TRP A 11 -4.31 0.80 -10.75
C TRP A 11 -4.07 1.50 -12.07
N ARG A 12 -2.95 2.22 -12.17
CA ARG A 12 -2.47 2.86 -13.41
C ARG A 12 -1.18 2.21 -13.86
N LYS A 13 -1.04 1.99 -15.16
CA LYS A 13 0.23 1.58 -15.77
C LYS A 13 1.21 2.74 -15.73
N PRO A 14 2.53 2.48 -15.60
CA PRO A 14 3.55 3.51 -15.79
C PRO A 14 3.47 4.11 -17.19
N LYS A 15 3.87 5.37 -17.34
CA LYS A 15 3.84 6.07 -18.63
C LYS A 15 4.75 5.42 -19.69
N ARG A 16 5.88 4.83 -19.25
CA ARG A 16 6.86 4.15 -20.11
C ARG A 16 7.06 2.71 -19.64
N PRO A 17 6.12 1.78 -19.97
CA PRO A 17 6.14 0.41 -19.44
C PRO A 17 7.29 -0.45 -20.03
N LEU A 18 7.92 -0.01 -21.12
CA LEU A 18 9.01 -0.70 -21.78
C LEU A 18 10.41 -0.21 -21.35
N ASN A 19 10.50 0.77 -20.44
CA ASN A 19 11.77 1.19 -19.89
C ASN A 19 12.42 0.01 -19.14
N TYR A 20 13.65 -0.33 -19.53
CA TYR A 20 14.40 -1.46 -19.00
C TYR A 20 14.69 -1.31 -17.50
N GLU A 21 15.19 -0.16 -17.07
CA GLU A 21 15.50 0.12 -15.67
C GLU A 21 14.26 -0.04 -14.78
N LEU A 22 13.17 0.64 -15.16
CA LEU A 22 11.90 0.52 -14.44
C LEU A 22 11.41 -0.93 -14.35
N LYS A 23 11.61 -1.71 -15.43
CA LYS A 23 11.20 -3.11 -15.48
C LYS A 23 12.03 -3.97 -14.52
N MET A 24 13.33 -3.70 -14.41
CA MET A 24 14.23 -4.41 -13.49
C MET A 24 13.88 -4.10 -12.03
N ASP A 25 13.67 -2.83 -11.69
CA ASP A 25 13.22 -2.41 -10.35
C ASP A 25 11.87 -3.04 -9.96
N GLU A 26 10.92 -3.05 -10.90
CA GLU A 26 9.65 -3.73 -10.69
C GLU A 26 9.82 -5.24 -10.44
N LEU A 27 10.70 -5.92 -11.18
CA LEU A 27 10.95 -7.36 -11.00
C LEU A 27 11.61 -7.64 -9.64
N GLN A 28 12.57 -6.80 -9.25
CA GLN A 28 13.21 -6.92 -7.94
C GLN A 28 12.18 -6.75 -6.80
N THR A 29 11.34 -5.72 -6.88
CA THR A 29 10.30 -5.50 -5.86
C THR A 29 9.25 -6.61 -5.84
N LEU A 30 8.89 -7.19 -7.00
CA LEU A 30 8.01 -8.36 -7.08
C LEU A 30 8.60 -9.56 -6.34
N GLY A 31 9.90 -9.83 -6.54
CA GLY A 31 10.60 -10.93 -5.86
C GLY A 31 10.69 -10.72 -4.36
N THR A 32 11.11 -9.53 -3.93
CA THR A 32 11.30 -9.18 -2.51
C THR A 32 10.01 -9.31 -1.70
N PHE A 33 8.89 -8.81 -2.24
CA PHE A 33 7.59 -8.85 -1.56
C PHE A 33 6.70 -10.04 -1.95
N GLY A 34 7.18 -10.95 -2.79
CA GLY A 34 6.40 -12.11 -3.23
C GLY A 34 5.09 -11.75 -3.92
N LEU A 35 5.08 -10.71 -4.74
CA LEU A 35 3.90 -10.28 -5.46
C LEU A 35 3.66 -11.19 -6.66
N ARG A 36 2.41 -11.58 -6.90
CA ARG A 36 2.05 -12.46 -8.03
C ARG A 36 2.03 -11.72 -9.36
N THR A 37 1.64 -10.46 -9.35
CA THR A 37 1.47 -9.66 -10.58
C THR A 37 1.96 -8.24 -10.40
N LYS A 38 2.46 -7.62 -11.48
CA LYS A 38 2.79 -6.20 -11.52
C LYS A 38 1.60 -5.29 -11.17
N ARG A 39 0.36 -5.76 -11.36
CA ARG A 39 -0.84 -5.01 -10.99
C ARG A 39 -0.91 -4.70 -9.49
N GLU A 40 -0.44 -5.62 -8.65
CA GLU A 40 -0.39 -5.40 -7.19
C GLU A 40 0.58 -4.26 -6.85
N LEU A 41 1.75 -4.21 -7.50
CA LEU A 41 2.71 -3.13 -7.36
C LEU A 41 2.14 -1.79 -7.87
N TRP A 42 1.54 -1.78 -9.06
CA TRP A 42 0.92 -0.58 -9.62
C TRP A 42 -0.25 -0.05 -8.80
N LYS A 43 -0.95 -0.93 -8.09
CA LYS A 43 -1.99 -0.57 -7.13
C LYS A 43 -1.40 0.23 -5.97
N ALA A 44 -0.31 -0.26 -5.36
CA ALA A 44 0.41 0.44 -4.31
C ALA A 44 0.95 1.81 -4.78
N HIS A 45 1.54 1.88 -5.97
CA HIS A 45 1.97 3.14 -6.57
C HIS A 45 0.82 4.14 -6.78
N THR A 46 -0.33 3.65 -7.23
CA THR A 46 -1.50 4.52 -7.49
C THR A 46 -2.07 5.05 -6.20
N GLU A 47 -2.15 4.22 -5.17
CA GLU A 47 -2.64 4.60 -3.86
C GLU A 47 -1.74 5.64 -3.21
N LEU A 48 -0.43 5.40 -3.22
CA LEU A 48 0.54 6.36 -2.71
C LEU A 48 0.51 7.68 -3.49
N SER A 49 0.35 7.63 -4.81
CA SER A 49 0.18 8.84 -5.63
C SER A 49 -1.06 9.65 -5.21
N ARG A 50 -2.16 8.97 -4.88
CA ARG A 50 -3.38 9.61 -4.37
C ARG A 50 -3.15 10.28 -3.02
N VAL A 51 -2.49 9.58 -2.09
CA VAL A 51 -2.15 10.10 -0.75
C VAL A 51 -1.25 11.32 -0.86
N ARG A 52 -0.17 11.25 -1.66
CA ARG A 52 0.71 12.39 -1.90
C ARG A 52 -0.01 13.57 -2.57
N GLN A 53 -0.96 13.31 -3.47
CA GLN A 53 -1.75 14.38 -4.07
C GLN A 53 -2.65 15.06 -3.04
N GLN A 54 -3.25 14.31 -2.12
CA GLN A 54 -4.00 14.88 -1.00
C GLN A 54 -3.11 15.73 -0.10
N ALA A 55 -1.92 15.24 0.27
CA ALA A 55 -0.96 16.01 1.07
C ALA A 55 -0.58 17.32 0.39
N ARG A 56 -0.22 17.29 -0.90
CA ARG A 56 0.08 18.51 -1.67
C ARG A 56 -1.10 19.47 -1.76
N SER A 57 -2.32 18.98 -1.91
CA SER A 57 -3.49 19.84 -1.92
C SER A 57 -3.73 20.51 -0.56
N LEU A 58 -3.43 19.83 0.55
CA LEU A 58 -3.52 20.40 1.90
C LEU A 58 -2.47 21.50 2.12
N LEU A 59 -1.25 21.30 1.60
CA LEU A 59 -0.19 22.33 1.68
C LEU A 59 -0.58 23.63 0.95
N ALA A 60 -1.38 23.55 -0.10
CA ALA A 60 -1.85 24.71 -0.86
C ALA A 60 -3.03 25.44 -0.22
N LEU A 61 -3.66 24.88 0.81
CA LEU A 61 -4.81 25.50 1.49
C LEU A 61 -4.38 26.51 2.55
N THR A 62 -5.32 27.40 2.90
CA THR A 62 -5.15 28.36 4.01
C THR A 62 -4.96 27.62 5.33
N GLN A 63 -4.19 28.22 6.24
CA GLN A 63 -3.81 27.59 7.51
C GLN A 63 -5.00 27.12 8.36
N LYS A 64 -6.11 27.88 8.36
CA LYS A 64 -7.33 27.48 9.09
C LYS A 64 -7.91 26.16 8.60
N VAL A 65 -8.11 26.03 7.28
CA VAL A 65 -8.67 24.83 6.66
C VAL A 65 -7.68 23.66 6.72
N ARG A 66 -6.36 23.96 6.64
CA ARG A 66 -5.31 22.96 6.78
C ARG A 66 -5.34 22.32 8.17
N ALA A 67 -5.40 23.14 9.24
CA ALA A 67 -5.44 22.66 10.62
C ALA A 67 -6.61 21.72 10.92
N GLU A 68 -7.73 21.85 10.20
CA GLU A 68 -8.88 20.95 10.36
C GLU A 68 -8.69 19.62 9.59
N LYS A 69 -8.12 19.67 8.39
CA LYS A 69 -8.07 18.51 7.46
C LYS A 69 -6.80 17.68 7.59
N GLU A 70 -5.68 18.29 7.94
CA GLU A 70 -4.38 17.64 8.12
C GLU A 70 -4.44 16.49 9.13
N PRO A 71 -4.98 16.67 10.36
CA PRO A 71 -5.03 15.59 11.34
C PRO A 71 -5.89 14.41 10.90
N ILE A 72 -6.90 14.63 10.05
CA ILE A 72 -7.75 13.55 9.53
C ILE A 72 -6.92 12.64 8.60
N LEU A 73 -6.12 13.24 7.71
CA LEU A 73 -5.25 12.49 6.81
C LEU A 73 -4.16 11.74 7.60
N LEU A 74 -3.46 12.43 8.49
CA LEU A 74 -2.40 11.85 9.32
C LEU A 74 -2.92 10.69 10.18
N LYS A 75 -4.07 10.87 10.83
CA LYS A 75 -4.73 9.82 11.63
C LYS A 75 -5.12 8.61 10.80
N SER A 76 -5.56 8.80 9.56
CA SER A 76 -5.88 7.68 8.67
C SER A 76 -4.64 6.87 8.27
N LEU A 77 -3.50 7.55 8.05
CA LEU A 77 -2.24 6.90 7.68
C LEU A 77 -1.53 6.26 8.89
N SER A 78 -1.61 6.88 10.08
CA SER A 78 -1.08 6.29 11.31
C SER A 78 -1.88 5.04 11.73
N ARG A 79 -3.19 5.02 11.49
CA ARG A 79 -4.03 3.82 11.72
C ARG A 79 -3.58 2.61 10.89
N ILE A 80 -3.14 2.84 9.65
CA ILE A 80 -2.55 1.80 8.79
C ILE A 80 -1.12 1.48 9.24
N GLY A 81 -0.49 2.34 10.04
CA GLY A 81 0.87 2.22 10.53
C GLY A 81 1.93 2.57 9.47
N LEU A 82 1.60 3.45 8.53
CA LEU A 82 2.54 3.96 7.53
C LEU A 82 3.41 5.08 8.05
N ILE A 83 2.90 5.86 9.01
CA ILE A 83 3.57 6.98 9.64
C ILE A 83 3.42 6.92 11.16
N ALA A 84 4.30 7.58 11.89
CA ALA A 84 4.18 7.80 13.33
C ALA A 84 3.03 8.77 13.65
N ASN A 85 2.60 8.82 14.93
CA ASN A 85 1.49 9.70 15.33
C ASN A 85 1.82 11.19 15.26
N ASP A 86 3.10 11.52 15.37
CA ASP A 86 3.68 12.89 15.37
C ASP A 86 4.27 13.27 13.99
N ALA A 87 3.96 12.47 12.94
CA ALA A 87 4.46 12.73 11.61
C ALA A 87 3.83 13.98 10.99
N THR A 88 4.57 14.60 10.08
CA THR A 88 4.19 15.77 9.33
C THR A 88 3.72 15.44 7.91
N LEU A 89 3.17 16.43 7.18
CA LEU A 89 2.83 16.24 5.75
C LEU A 89 4.07 15.96 4.89
N ASP A 90 5.24 16.42 5.29
CA ASP A 90 6.48 16.16 4.56
C ASP A 90 6.87 14.67 4.64
N ASP A 91 6.65 14.03 5.79
CA ASP A 91 6.83 12.59 5.95
C ASP A 91 5.91 11.79 5.02
N VAL A 92 4.67 12.27 4.84
CA VAL A 92 3.71 11.66 3.88
C VAL A 92 4.22 11.78 2.44
N LEU A 93 4.87 12.87 2.07
CA LEU A 93 5.45 13.05 0.74
C LEU A 93 6.66 12.15 0.50
N ASN A 94 7.41 11.81 1.55
CA ASN A 94 8.60 10.95 1.50
C ASN A 94 8.28 9.46 1.47
N LEU A 95 7.03 9.03 1.77
CA LEU A 95 6.62 7.62 1.74
C LEU A 95 6.96 6.96 0.40
N LYS A 96 7.50 5.75 0.45
CA LYS A 96 7.82 4.92 -0.72
C LYS A 96 6.77 3.81 -0.93
N PRO A 97 6.61 3.28 -2.14
CA PRO A 97 5.71 2.13 -2.38
C PRO A 97 6.10 0.89 -1.56
N THR A 98 7.37 0.73 -1.26
CA THR A 98 7.93 -0.33 -0.40
C THR A 98 7.34 -0.31 1.00
N ASP A 99 7.11 0.88 1.56
CA ASP A 99 6.57 1.04 2.91
C ASP A 99 5.12 0.53 2.98
N LEU A 100 4.34 0.83 1.93
CA LEU A 100 2.97 0.32 1.80
C LEU A 100 2.94 -1.20 1.60
N LEU A 101 3.87 -1.75 0.82
CA LEU A 101 3.99 -3.19 0.62
C LEU A 101 4.46 -3.91 1.88
N ALA A 102 5.30 -3.28 2.70
CA ALA A 102 5.76 -3.82 3.98
C ALA A 102 4.62 -4.01 5.00
N ARG A 103 3.56 -3.20 4.91
CA ARG A 103 2.37 -3.28 5.79
C ARG A 103 1.35 -4.34 5.40
N ARG A 104 1.50 -4.99 4.25
CA ARG A 104 0.59 -6.06 3.82
C ARG A 104 0.73 -7.28 4.73
N LEU A 105 -0.42 -7.94 5.01
CA LEU A 105 -0.46 -9.14 5.83
C LEU A 105 0.56 -10.20 5.39
N GLN A 106 0.66 -10.45 4.08
CA GLN A 106 1.64 -11.39 3.54
C GLN A 106 3.07 -11.07 3.99
N THR A 107 3.48 -9.80 3.93
CA THR A 107 4.84 -9.37 4.30
C THR A 107 5.06 -9.48 5.81
N ILE A 108 4.07 -9.05 6.60
CA ILE A 108 4.11 -9.13 8.06
C ILE A 108 4.22 -10.60 8.51
N VAL A 109 3.41 -11.47 7.91
CA VAL A 109 3.43 -12.92 8.20
C VAL A 109 4.77 -13.53 7.81
N SER A 110 5.32 -13.19 6.64
CA SER A 110 6.63 -13.66 6.21
C SER A 110 7.72 -13.31 7.21
N ASN A 111 7.74 -12.07 7.70
CA ASN A 111 8.75 -11.57 8.62
C ASN A 111 8.57 -12.11 10.05
N LYS A 112 7.32 -12.15 10.56
CA LYS A 112 7.04 -12.57 11.94
C LYS A 112 7.15 -14.09 12.16
N LEU A 113 6.68 -14.88 11.19
CA LEU A 113 6.68 -16.34 11.30
C LEU A 113 7.90 -17.01 10.66
N GLY A 114 8.83 -16.23 10.10
CA GLY A 114 10.10 -16.73 9.57
C GLY A 114 9.95 -17.71 8.40
N PHE A 115 8.99 -17.50 7.52
CA PHE A 115 8.86 -18.32 6.32
C PHE A 115 10.09 -18.18 5.42
N LYS A 116 10.54 -19.27 4.83
CA LYS A 116 11.73 -19.30 3.94
C LYS A 116 11.55 -18.38 2.73
N THR A 117 10.32 -18.24 2.23
CA THR A 117 10.03 -17.38 1.09
C THR A 117 8.72 -16.62 1.26
N PRO A 118 8.62 -15.40 0.71
CA PRO A 118 7.37 -14.63 0.76
C PRO A 118 6.18 -15.35 0.09
N TYR A 119 6.46 -16.24 -0.86
CA TYR A 119 5.43 -17.05 -1.54
C TYR A 119 4.83 -18.12 -0.63
N GLN A 120 5.62 -18.71 0.27
CA GLN A 120 5.10 -19.63 1.30
C GLN A 120 4.17 -18.91 2.27
N ALA A 121 4.56 -17.71 2.71
CA ALA A 121 3.70 -16.87 3.54
C ALA A 121 2.38 -16.55 2.83
N ARG A 122 2.44 -16.20 1.53
CA ARG A 122 1.25 -15.97 0.72
C ARG A 122 0.34 -17.22 0.66
N GLN A 123 0.91 -18.38 0.46
CA GLN A 123 0.16 -19.65 0.42
C GLN A 123 -0.52 -19.92 1.76
N ALA A 124 0.19 -19.76 2.86
CA ALA A 124 -0.36 -19.93 4.21
C ALA A 124 -1.55 -18.96 4.47
N VAL A 125 -1.45 -17.70 4.02
CA VAL A 125 -2.56 -16.74 4.13
C VAL A 125 -3.76 -17.20 3.28
N ILE A 126 -3.56 -17.51 2.00
CA ILE A 126 -4.66 -17.89 1.08
C ILE A 126 -5.35 -19.18 1.54
N HIS A 127 -4.60 -20.14 2.07
CA HIS A 127 -5.17 -21.38 2.61
C HIS A 127 -5.81 -21.20 4.00
N GLY A 128 -5.74 -19.97 4.54
CA GLY A 128 -6.43 -19.59 5.77
C GLY A 128 -5.82 -20.19 7.03
N HIS A 129 -4.51 -20.40 7.04
CA HIS A 129 -3.77 -20.81 8.24
C HIS A 129 -3.41 -19.64 9.15
N ILE A 130 -3.79 -18.41 8.76
CA ILE A 130 -3.46 -17.20 9.49
C ILE A 130 -4.72 -16.60 10.11
N MET A 131 -4.63 -16.29 11.39
CA MET A 131 -5.64 -15.58 12.14
C MET A 131 -5.10 -14.21 12.58
N VAL A 132 -5.95 -13.19 12.53
CA VAL A 132 -5.67 -11.84 13.05
C VAL A 132 -6.68 -11.57 14.16
N GLY A 133 -6.22 -11.65 15.41
CA GLY A 133 -7.12 -11.76 16.55
C GLY A 133 -7.95 -13.05 16.43
N ASP A 134 -9.25 -12.94 16.57
CA ASP A 134 -10.19 -14.09 16.52
C ASP A 134 -10.73 -14.37 15.09
N ARG A 135 -10.23 -13.65 14.08
CA ARG A 135 -10.72 -13.77 12.70
C ARG A 135 -9.69 -14.38 11.78
N LYS A 136 -10.13 -15.37 11.01
CA LYS A 136 -9.37 -15.93 9.90
C LYS A 136 -9.33 -14.93 8.75
N VAL A 137 -8.15 -14.63 8.24
CA VAL A 137 -7.94 -13.71 7.12
C VAL A 137 -7.21 -14.42 6.00
N ASP A 138 -7.83 -14.51 4.83
CA ASP A 138 -7.34 -15.18 3.62
C ASP A 138 -6.87 -14.22 2.53
N ILE A 139 -6.88 -12.91 2.80
CA ILE A 139 -6.52 -11.86 1.84
C ILE A 139 -5.06 -11.42 2.05
N PRO A 140 -4.11 -11.76 1.14
CA PRO A 140 -2.70 -11.39 1.29
C PRO A 140 -2.42 -9.89 1.30
N SER A 141 -3.31 -9.09 0.70
CA SER A 141 -3.21 -7.62 0.61
C SER A 141 -3.90 -6.89 1.77
N TYR A 142 -4.35 -7.59 2.79
CA TYR A 142 -4.92 -7.00 4.00
C TYR A 142 -3.87 -6.10 4.70
N THR A 143 -4.29 -4.91 5.16
CA THR A 143 -3.47 -3.90 5.86
C THR A 143 -4.18 -3.39 7.08
#